data_9b8dbe2c40c433704557645f2d1c9bbf
#
_entry.id   9b8dbe2c40c433704557645f2d1c9bbf
#
_cell.length_a   1.000
_cell.length_b   1.000
_cell.length_c   1.000
_cell.angle_alpha   90.00
_cell.angle_beta   90.00
_cell.angle_gamma   90.00
#
_symmetry.space_group_name_H-M   'P 1'
#
loop_
_entity.id
_entity.type
_entity.pdbx_description
1 polymer ?
#
loop_
_entity_poly.entity_id
_entity_poly.type
_entity_poly.pdbx_seq_one_letter_code
_entity_poly.pdbx_strand_id
1 'polypeptide(L)'
;RVRVIDVRTPLVPVLGETLGRLTLAAAHEHGVKVEVCPAGVVVECEESGQVRRVTSRDGRAFPADVVVTAIGDMPNTEWLRGSGVALDAQGWVVVDDYARAHGDGFAPGEILAAGDVALLPQSGEYRRMPHWENAIGQAKAVARTLVDGPRETYTPDPYFWTEAFGIAYKIAGPIPPEGEPEVIKGDLD
;
A
#
# COMPACT_ATOMS: atom_id res chain seq x y z
N ARG A 1 -17.81 -11.42 15.61
CA ARG A 1 -18.39 -10.97 14.33
C ARG A 1 -17.53 -9.86 13.75
N VAL A 2 -17.09 -10.00 12.49
CA VAL A 2 -16.23 -9.03 11.82
C VAL A 2 -17.05 -8.18 10.84
N ARG A 3 -16.72 -6.89 10.78
CA ARG A 3 -17.24 -5.96 9.78
C ARG A 3 -16.07 -5.16 9.20
N VAL A 4 -15.98 -5.10 7.90
CA VAL A 4 -15.07 -4.24 7.15
C VAL A 4 -15.85 -3.01 6.71
N ILE A 5 -15.32 -1.82 6.95
CA ILE A 5 -15.91 -0.56 6.54
C ILE A 5 -14.89 0.19 5.70
N ASP A 6 -15.24 0.57 4.49
CA ASP A 6 -14.37 1.32 3.58
C ASP A 6 -15.17 2.44 2.89
N VAL A 7 -14.48 3.41 2.34
CA VAL A 7 -15.09 4.51 1.56
C VAL A 7 -15.51 4.07 0.15
N ARG A 8 -15.02 2.93 -0.31
CA ARG A 8 -15.35 2.30 -1.60
C ARG A 8 -15.30 0.78 -1.45
N THR A 9 -15.67 0.06 -2.49
CA THR A 9 -15.62 -1.40 -2.48
C THR A 9 -14.20 -1.87 -2.16
N PRO A 10 -13.98 -2.53 -1.01
CA PRO A 10 -12.64 -2.97 -0.61
C PRO A 10 -12.01 -3.89 -1.66
N LEU A 11 -10.68 -3.92 -1.71
CA LEU A 11 -9.85 -4.77 -2.55
C LEU A 11 -9.91 -4.46 -4.06
N VAL A 12 -11.03 -3.96 -4.60
CA VAL A 12 -11.15 -3.60 -6.02
C VAL A 12 -10.08 -2.60 -6.46
N PRO A 13 -9.73 -1.55 -5.69
CA PRO A 13 -8.67 -0.63 -6.09
C PRO A 13 -7.27 -1.25 -6.18
N VAL A 14 -7.05 -2.39 -5.55
CA VAL A 14 -5.75 -3.09 -5.51
C VAL A 14 -5.75 -4.32 -6.41
N LEU A 15 -6.79 -5.14 -6.34
CA LEU A 15 -6.87 -6.44 -7.04
C LEU A 15 -7.59 -6.35 -8.39
N GLY A 16 -8.17 -5.20 -8.73
CA GLY A 16 -9.08 -5.08 -9.85
C GLY A 16 -10.48 -5.63 -9.55
N GLU A 17 -11.39 -5.46 -10.50
CA GLU A 17 -12.81 -5.78 -10.31
C GLU A 17 -13.03 -7.28 -10.07
N THR A 18 -12.46 -8.14 -10.92
CA THR A 18 -12.68 -9.59 -10.88
C THR A 18 -12.16 -10.22 -9.60
N LEU A 19 -10.87 -10.04 -9.28
CA LEU A 19 -10.26 -10.64 -8.08
C LEU A 19 -10.80 -9.99 -6.80
N GLY A 20 -11.08 -8.69 -6.83
CA GLY A 20 -11.69 -7.99 -5.70
C GLY A 20 -13.07 -8.55 -5.36
N ARG A 21 -13.94 -8.77 -6.36
CA ARG A 21 -15.27 -9.36 -6.16
C ARG A 21 -15.20 -10.81 -5.69
N LEU A 22 -14.31 -11.62 -6.26
CA LEU A 22 -14.09 -13.00 -5.83
C LEU A 22 -13.70 -13.06 -4.35
N THR A 23 -12.76 -12.23 -3.93
CA THR A 23 -12.34 -12.17 -2.53
C THR A 23 -13.45 -11.69 -1.60
N LEU A 24 -14.27 -10.74 -2.04
CA LEU A 24 -15.42 -10.25 -1.26
C LEU A 24 -16.51 -11.31 -1.13
N ALA A 25 -16.76 -12.11 -2.16
CA ALA A 25 -17.68 -13.23 -2.08
C ALA A 25 -17.21 -14.25 -1.02
N ALA A 26 -15.96 -14.66 -1.07
CA ALA A 26 -15.35 -15.54 -0.06
C ALA A 26 -15.40 -14.93 1.35
N ALA A 27 -15.19 -13.62 1.50
CA ALA A 27 -15.32 -12.93 2.78
C ALA A 27 -16.75 -13.04 3.34
N HIS A 28 -17.76 -12.87 2.50
CA HIS A 28 -19.17 -13.02 2.88
C HIS A 28 -19.50 -14.43 3.32
N GLU A 29 -18.99 -15.46 2.63
CA GLU A 29 -19.15 -16.86 3.01
C GLU A 29 -18.52 -17.16 4.40
N HIS A 30 -17.44 -16.47 4.73
CA HIS A 30 -16.82 -16.53 6.06
C HIS A 30 -17.51 -15.62 7.10
N GLY A 31 -18.67 -15.07 6.80
CA GLY A 31 -19.49 -14.27 7.72
C GLY A 31 -18.97 -12.83 7.95
N VAL A 32 -18.05 -12.35 7.15
CA VAL A 32 -17.58 -10.96 7.19
C VAL A 32 -18.64 -10.06 6.54
N LYS A 33 -19.03 -9.00 7.23
CA LYS A 33 -19.90 -7.96 6.67
C LYS A 33 -19.07 -6.83 6.09
N VAL A 34 -19.38 -6.45 4.87
CA VAL A 34 -18.72 -5.33 4.19
C VAL A 34 -19.72 -4.17 4.04
N GLU A 35 -19.30 -3.00 4.45
CA GLU A 35 -20.08 -1.75 4.40
C GLU A 35 -19.29 -0.69 3.63
N VAL A 36 -19.89 -0.15 2.60
CA VAL A 36 -19.30 0.99 1.88
C VAL A 36 -19.88 2.29 2.42
N CYS A 37 -19.00 3.16 2.93
CA CYS A 37 -19.32 4.44 3.55
C CYS A 37 -18.54 5.57 2.86
N PRO A 38 -18.97 6.04 1.67
CA PRO A 38 -18.20 6.99 0.85
C PRO A 38 -17.87 8.31 1.55
N ALA A 39 -18.74 8.74 2.46
CA ALA A 39 -18.53 9.97 3.26
C ALA A 39 -17.52 9.79 4.41
N GLY A 40 -17.01 8.57 4.61
CA GLY A 40 -16.12 8.23 5.72
C GLY A 40 -16.86 7.92 7.00
N VAL A 41 -16.11 7.59 8.04
CA VAL A 41 -16.61 7.17 9.35
C VAL A 41 -15.94 7.94 10.48
N VAL A 42 -16.56 7.90 11.65
CA VAL A 42 -16.03 8.40 12.91
C VAL A 42 -16.10 7.27 13.93
N VAL A 43 -15.03 7.06 14.68
CA VAL A 43 -15.01 6.15 15.84
C VAL A 43 -15.46 6.94 17.05
N GLU A 44 -16.49 6.47 17.72
CA GLU A 44 -16.99 7.05 18.95
C GLU A 44 -16.55 6.21 20.15
N CYS A 45 -15.94 6.88 21.12
CA CYS A 45 -15.49 6.28 22.38
C CYS A 45 -16.30 6.83 23.56
N GLU A 46 -16.34 6.07 24.63
CA GLU A 46 -16.80 6.52 25.93
C GLU A 46 -15.76 7.43 26.61
N GLU A 47 -16.09 8.07 27.70
CA GLU A 47 -15.15 8.88 28.49
C GLU A 47 -13.95 8.07 28.99
N SER A 48 -14.14 6.77 29.18
CA SER A 48 -13.09 5.80 29.54
C SER A 48 -12.06 5.57 28.42
N GLY A 49 -12.33 6.02 27.19
CA GLY A 49 -11.56 5.71 25.98
C GLY A 49 -11.97 4.39 25.32
N GLN A 50 -12.90 3.64 25.88
CA GLN A 50 -13.40 2.41 25.29
C GLN A 50 -14.23 2.73 24.03
N VAL A 51 -13.99 1.96 22.94
CA VAL A 51 -14.79 2.07 21.72
C VAL A 51 -16.24 1.68 22.01
N ARG A 52 -17.15 2.49 21.54
CA ARG A 52 -18.60 2.27 21.66
C ARG A 52 -19.21 1.86 20.34
N ARG A 53 -18.87 2.58 19.27
CA ARG A 53 -19.39 2.32 17.90
C ARG A 53 -18.58 3.07 16.86
N VAL A 54 -18.80 2.66 15.60
CA VAL A 54 -18.38 3.41 14.42
C VAL A 54 -19.62 4.00 13.77
N THR A 55 -19.61 5.29 13.48
CA THR A 55 -20.73 5.98 12.83
C THR A 55 -20.27 6.50 11.48
N SER A 56 -20.99 6.17 10.41
CA SER A 56 -20.72 6.76 9.11
C SER A 56 -21.31 8.16 9.04
N ARG A 57 -20.70 9.02 8.23
CA ARG A 57 -21.14 10.41 8.10
C ARG A 57 -22.52 10.56 7.44
N ASP A 58 -23.04 9.50 6.82
CA ASP A 58 -24.41 9.40 6.30
C ASP A 58 -25.43 8.95 7.37
N GLY A 59 -25.01 8.76 8.63
CA GLY A 59 -25.85 8.49 9.79
C GLY A 59 -26.01 7.01 10.14
N ARG A 60 -25.38 6.06 9.42
CA ARG A 60 -25.40 4.64 9.81
C ARG A 60 -24.48 4.41 11.01
N ALA A 61 -24.94 3.62 11.99
CA ALA A 61 -24.19 3.31 13.19
C ALA A 61 -23.92 1.79 13.29
N PHE A 62 -22.69 1.45 13.62
CA PHE A 62 -22.21 0.08 13.75
C PHE A 62 -21.64 -0.13 15.13
N PRO A 63 -22.31 -0.85 16.04
CA PRO A 63 -21.73 -1.21 17.34
C PRO A 63 -20.41 -1.95 17.16
N ALA A 64 -19.41 -1.59 17.96
CA ALA A 64 -18.09 -2.19 17.93
C ALA A 64 -17.45 -2.18 19.32
N ASP A 65 -16.85 -3.30 19.70
CA ASP A 65 -16.06 -3.45 20.93
C ASP A 65 -14.58 -3.13 20.65
N VAL A 66 -14.13 -3.40 19.42
CA VAL A 66 -12.75 -3.17 18.95
C VAL A 66 -12.80 -2.61 17.53
N VAL A 67 -11.96 -1.64 17.25
CA VAL A 67 -11.72 -1.10 15.90
C VAL A 67 -10.26 -1.30 15.54
N VAL A 68 -10.04 -1.91 14.38
CA VAL A 68 -8.71 -2.02 13.76
C VAL A 68 -8.68 -1.09 12.54
N THR A 69 -7.74 -0.15 12.53
CA THR A 69 -7.55 0.76 11.40
C THR A 69 -6.50 0.19 10.45
N ALA A 70 -6.90 -0.01 9.18
CA ALA A 70 -6.04 -0.46 8.08
C ALA A 70 -6.30 0.44 6.85
N ILE A 71 -6.03 1.73 7.01
CA ILE A 71 -6.40 2.81 6.07
C ILE A 71 -5.20 3.36 5.30
N GLY A 72 -4.13 2.60 5.20
CA GLY A 72 -2.88 2.98 4.58
C GLY A 72 -1.79 3.31 5.60
N ASP A 73 -0.66 3.72 5.09
CA ASP A 73 0.54 4.04 5.83
C ASP A 73 0.91 5.52 5.65
N MET A 74 1.65 6.04 6.61
CA MET A 74 2.27 7.36 6.56
C MET A 74 3.79 7.19 6.73
N PRO A 75 4.59 7.97 6.00
CA PRO A 75 6.05 7.91 6.17
C PRO A 75 6.44 8.43 7.56
N ASN A 76 7.33 7.71 8.24
CA ASN A 76 7.93 8.17 9.49
C ASN A 76 9.22 8.93 9.19
N THR A 77 9.10 10.07 8.52
CA THR A 77 10.19 10.87 7.95
C THR A 77 10.27 12.30 8.52
N GLU A 78 9.50 12.62 9.56
CA GLU A 78 9.47 13.94 10.17
C GLU A 78 10.87 14.39 10.64
N TRP A 79 11.70 13.46 11.06
CA TRP A 79 13.09 13.69 11.50
C TRP A 79 14.01 14.14 10.34
N LEU A 80 13.64 13.91 9.09
CA LEU A 80 14.36 14.38 7.91
C LEU A 80 14.05 15.84 7.55
N ARG A 81 13.07 16.45 8.20
CA ARG A 81 12.74 17.86 7.92
C ARG A 81 13.90 18.76 8.27
N GLY A 82 14.32 19.57 7.31
CA GLY A 82 15.47 20.47 7.45
C GLY A 82 16.83 19.80 7.27
N SER A 83 16.89 18.50 6.92
CA SER A 83 18.15 17.81 6.62
C SER A 83 18.70 18.08 5.22
N GLY A 84 17.90 18.69 4.34
CA GLY A 84 18.19 18.86 2.92
C GLY A 84 17.68 17.71 2.04
N VAL A 85 17.27 16.57 2.62
CA VAL A 85 16.67 15.46 1.85
C VAL A 85 15.31 15.86 1.27
N ALA A 86 15.13 15.65 -0.04
CA ALA A 86 13.90 15.95 -0.73
C ALA A 86 12.80 14.96 -0.34
N LEU A 87 11.71 15.49 0.20
CA LEU A 87 10.48 14.76 0.51
C LEU A 87 9.38 15.26 -0.41
N ASP A 88 8.48 14.35 -0.81
CA ASP A 88 7.27 14.78 -1.51
C ASP A 88 6.25 15.42 -0.56
N ALA A 89 5.08 15.79 -1.08
CA ALA A 89 4.04 16.45 -0.30
C ALA A 89 3.47 15.57 0.84
N GLN A 90 3.60 14.25 0.74
CA GLN A 90 3.19 13.28 1.75
C GLN A 90 4.32 12.93 2.72
N GLY A 91 5.56 13.27 2.42
CA GLY A 91 6.74 13.00 3.24
C GLY A 91 7.57 11.79 2.78
N TRP A 92 7.31 11.22 1.60
CA TRP A 92 8.12 10.13 1.06
C TRP A 92 9.44 10.65 0.50
N VAL A 93 10.52 9.88 0.65
CA VAL A 93 11.85 10.26 0.18
C VAL A 93 11.94 10.10 -1.33
N VAL A 94 12.24 11.17 -2.03
CA VAL A 94 12.43 11.16 -3.49
C VAL A 94 13.83 10.66 -3.80
N VAL A 95 13.92 9.60 -4.62
CA VAL A 95 15.21 9.01 -5.03
C VAL A 95 15.33 8.96 -6.56
N ASP A 96 16.55 8.82 -7.06
CA ASP A 96 16.82 8.52 -8.46
C ASP A 96 16.80 7.00 -8.75
N ASP A 97 17.09 6.63 -10.02
CA ASP A 97 17.13 5.23 -10.49
C ASP A 97 18.20 4.36 -9.78
N TYR A 98 19.11 4.98 -9.03
CA TYR A 98 20.15 4.31 -8.23
C TYR A 98 19.83 4.30 -6.74
N ALA A 99 18.60 4.64 -6.36
CA ALA A 99 18.12 4.80 -4.99
C ALA A 99 18.86 5.90 -4.18
N ARG A 100 19.52 6.86 -4.85
CA ARG A 100 20.17 8.01 -4.22
C ARG A 100 19.11 9.06 -3.93
N ALA A 101 19.08 9.55 -2.69
CA ALA A 101 18.14 10.60 -2.31
C ALA A 101 18.43 11.90 -3.05
N HIS A 102 17.39 12.56 -3.53
CA HIS A 102 17.48 13.93 -4.00
C HIS A 102 17.54 14.89 -2.82
N GLY A 103 18.16 16.05 -3.02
CA GLY A 103 18.21 17.08 -1.98
C GLY A 103 19.39 18.03 -2.13
N ASP A 104 19.56 18.86 -1.10
CA ASP A 104 20.58 19.88 -1.01
C ASP A 104 21.45 19.69 0.23
N GLY A 105 22.72 20.16 0.18
CA GLY A 105 23.64 20.14 1.33
C GLY A 105 24.43 18.86 1.52
N PHE A 106 24.30 17.89 0.61
CA PHE A 106 25.08 16.65 0.58
C PHE A 106 25.40 16.24 -0.87
N ALA A 107 26.44 15.42 -1.08
CA ALA A 107 26.82 14.97 -2.41
C ALA A 107 25.90 13.81 -2.89
N PRO A 108 25.67 13.69 -4.22
CA PRO A 108 24.89 12.57 -4.77
C PRO A 108 25.48 11.21 -4.36
N GLY A 109 24.67 10.40 -3.69
CA GLY A 109 25.09 9.08 -3.20
C GLY A 109 25.57 9.02 -1.75
N GLU A 110 25.68 10.14 -1.05
CA GLU A 110 25.90 10.13 0.40
C GLU A 110 24.69 9.63 1.18
N ILE A 111 23.47 9.85 0.63
CA ILE A 111 22.22 9.37 1.24
C ILE A 111 21.51 8.50 0.21
N LEU A 112 21.11 7.31 0.65
CA LEU A 112 20.29 6.39 -0.14
C LEU A 112 19.03 6.03 0.65
N ALA A 113 17.94 5.77 -0.07
CA ALA A 113 16.70 5.30 0.55
C ALA A 113 16.14 4.11 -0.22
N ALA A 114 15.58 3.14 0.51
CA ALA A 114 15.01 1.92 -0.04
C ALA A 114 13.81 1.46 0.77
N GLY A 115 12.99 0.60 0.16
CA GLY A 115 11.77 0.07 0.75
C GLY A 115 10.60 1.03 0.62
N ASP A 116 9.63 0.89 1.50
CA ASP A 116 8.35 1.57 1.41
C ASP A 116 8.44 3.09 1.52
N VAL A 117 9.54 3.59 2.07
CA VAL A 117 9.78 5.03 2.24
C VAL A 117 10.21 5.73 0.95
N ALA A 118 10.72 4.98 -0.03
CA ALA A 118 11.32 5.52 -1.24
C ALA A 118 10.30 5.70 -2.37
N LEU A 119 10.33 6.89 -2.98
CA LEU A 119 9.66 7.21 -4.24
C LEU A 119 10.63 7.01 -5.39
N LEU A 120 10.37 6.03 -6.23
CA LEU A 120 11.19 5.67 -7.39
C LEU A 120 10.64 6.31 -8.67
N PRO A 121 11.51 6.77 -9.58
CA PRO A 121 11.07 7.22 -10.89
C PRO A 121 10.55 6.03 -11.71
N GLN A 122 9.37 6.19 -12.31
CA GLN A 122 8.72 5.21 -13.19
C GLN A 122 8.01 5.92 -14.32
N SER A 123 8.45 5.72 -15.55
CA SER A 123 7.80 6.28 -16.75
C SER A 123 7.53 7.79 -16.68
N GLY A 124 8.45 8.54 -16.05
CA GLY A 124 8.34 10.01 -15.93
C GLY A 124 7.56 10.49 -14.69
N GLU A 125 7.07 9.60 -13.88
CA GLU A 125 6.43 9.91 -12.59
C GLU A 125 7.18 9.26 -11.43
N TYR A 126 6.97 9.76 -10.22
CA TYR A 126 7.47 9.13 -9.00
C TYR A 126 6.38 8.27 -8.39
N ARG A 127 6.71 6.99 -8.11
CA ARG A 127 5.76 6.04 -7.55
C ARG A 127 6.34 5.25 -6.40
N ARG A 128 5.50 4.89 -5.46
CA ARG A 128 5.80 3.90 -4.43
C ARG A 128 5.37 2.51 -4.88
N MET A 129 6.15 1.53 -4.47
CA MET A 129 5.79 0.11 -4.61
C MET A 129 6.00 -0.58 -3.26
N PRO A 130 5.07 -0.44 -2.32
CA PRO A 130 5.21 -0.92 -0.94
C PRO A 130 4.95 -2.43 -0.86
N HIS A 131 5.87 -3.20 -1.42
CA HIS A 131 5.83 -4.66 -1.47
C HIS A 131 7.15 -5.25 -0.99
N TRP A 132 7.06 -6.37 -0.30
CA TRP A 132 8.20 -7.11 0.25
C TRP A 132 9.30 -7.35 -0.79
N GLU A 133 8.97 -7.92 -1.95
CA GLU A 133 9.94 -8.21 -3.00
C GLU A 133 10.61 -6.95 -3.54
N ASN A 134 9.85 -5.87 -3.68
CA ASN A 134 10.38 -4.59 -4.12
C ASN A 134 11.37 -4.03 -3.09
N ALA A 135 11.06 -4.10 -1.79
CA ALA A 135 11.96 -3.66 -0.73
C ALA A 135 13.28 -4.44 -0.74
N ILE A 136 13.23 -5.76 -0.94
CA ILE A 136 14.43 -6.61 -1.09
C ILE A 136 15.21 -6.22 -2.36
N GLY A 137 14.54 -6.01 -3.48
CA GLY A 137 15.17 -5.61 -4.74
C GLY A 137 15.88 -4.26 -4.61
N GLN A 138 15.22 -3.27 -4.01
CA GLN A 138 15.82 -1.96 -3.72
C GLN A 138 17.03 -2.07 -2.80
N ALA A 139 16.93 -2.86 -1.72
CA ALA A 139 18.06 -3.04 -0.79
C ALA A 139 19.29 -3.63 -1.49
N LYS A 140 19.09 -4.59 -2.41
CA LYS A 140 20.18 -5.13 -3.25
C LYS A 140 20.77 -4.08 -4.19
N ALA A 141 19.94 -3.23 -4.79
CA ALA A 141 20.39 -2.13 -5.65
C ALA A 141 21.21 -1.09 -4.86
N VAL A 142 20.69 -0.71 -3.68
CA VAL A 142 21.41 0.19 -2.76
C VAL A 142 22.78 -0.40 -2.38
N ALA A 143 22.84 -1.68 -2.02
CA ALA A 143 24.11 -2.32 -1.67
C ALA A 143 25.13 -2.29 -2.82
N ARG A 144 24.68 -2.54 -4.07
CA ARG A 144 25.53 -2.42 -5.26
C ARG A 144 25.98 -0.98 -5.49
N THR A 145 25.08 -0.02 -5.37
CA THR A 145 25.41 1.40 -5.52
C THR A 145 26.46 1.84 -4.51
N LEU A 146 26.41 1.36 -3.27
CA LEU A 146 27.38 1.66 -2.22
C LEU A 146 28.76 1.03 -2.49
N VAL A 147 28.81 -0.20 -3.02
CA VAL A 147 30.07 -0.94 -3.22
C VAL A 147 30.73 -0.59 -4.54
N ASP A 148 29.95 -0.56 -5.63
CA ASP A 148 30.44 -0.47 -7.01
C ASP A 148 30.21 0.91 -7.64
N GLY A 149 29.52 1.81 -6.94
CA GLY A 149 29.01 3.06 -7.47
C GLY A 149 27.74 2.87 -8.31
N PRO A 150 27.14 3.95 -8.82
CA PRO A 150 25.88 3.94 -9.56
C PRO A 150 26.08 3.44 -11.00
N ARG A 151 26.16 2.13 -11.18
CA ARG A 151 26.40 1.47 -12.48
C ARG A 151 25.13 0.92 -13.12
N GLU A 152 24.23 0.37 -12.31
CA GLU A 152 23.00 -0.27 -12.77
C GLU A 152 21.79 0.39 -12.12
N THR A 153 20.82 0.78 -12.93
CA THR A 153 19.55 1.33 -12.45
C THR A 153 18.69 0.22 -11.86
N TYR A 154 17.93 0.56 -10.84
CA TYR A 154 16.94 -0.34 -10.29
C TYR A 154 15.66 -0.26 -11.10
N THR A 155 15.22 -1.40 -11.63
CA THR A 155 13.89 -1.54 -12.24
C THR A 155 13.03 -2.38 -11.31
N PRO A 156 11.90 -1.86 -10.82
CA PRO A 156 10.97 -2.62 -10.00
C PRO A 156 10.41 -3.84 -10.76
N ASP A 157 10.40 -4.99 -10.11
CA ASP A 157 9.65 -6.16 -10.56
C ASP A 157 8.30 -6.16 -9.82
N PRO A 158 7.19 -5.83 -10.50
CA PRO A 158 5.89 -5.73 -9.86
C PRO A 158 5.32 -7.14 -9.60
N TYR A 159 5.78 -7.75 -8.53
CA TYR A 159 5.27 -9.01 -8.01
C TYR A 159 4.85 -8.84 -6.57
N PHE A 160 3.66 -9.34 -6.24
CA PHE A 160 3.26 -9.50 -4.84
C PHE A 160 2.39 -10.75 -4.66
N TRP A 161 2.32 -11.20 -3.44
CA TRP A 161 1.46 -12.30 -3.04
C TRP A 161 0.66 -11.93 -1.80
N THR A 162 -0.52 -12.51 -1.70
CA THR A 162 -1.38 -12.36 -0.53
C THR A 162 -2.26 -13.60 -0.39
N GLU A 163 -2.83 -13.79 0.77
CA GLU A 163 -3.79 -14.84 1.04
C GLU A 163 -4.95 -14.27 1.83
N ALA A 164 -6.16 -14.58 1.42
CA ALA A 164 -7.38 -14.19 2.12
C ALA A 164 -8.45 -15.25 1.93
N PHE A 165 -9.09 -15.67 3.01
CA PHE A 165 -10.22 -16.61 3.00
C PHE A 165 -9.92 -17.94 2.28
N GLY A 166 -8.70 -18.46 2.43
CA GLY A 166 -8.24 -19.68 1.76
C GLY A 166 -7.86 -19.52 0.30
N ILE A 167 -7.96 -18.32 -0.27
CA ILE A 167 -7.53 -18.02 -1.63
C ILE A 167 -6.13 -17.43 -1.59
N ALA A 168 -5.17 -18.08 -2.24
CA ALA A 168 -3.80 -17.59 -2.38
C ALA A 168 -3.63 -16.88 -3.72
N TYR A 169 -3.26 -15.62 -3.68
CA TYR A 169 -2.99 -14.80 -4.85
C TYR A 169 -1.50 -14.67 -5.10
N LYS A 170 -1.09 -14.81 -6.36
CA LYS A 170 0.24 -14.44 -6.84
C LYS A 170 0.04 -13.56 -8.06
N ILE A 171 0.44 -12.32 -7.96
CA ILE A 171 0.19 -11.30 -8.98
C ILE A 171 1.52 -10.80 -9.49
N ALA A 172 1.71 -10.87 -10.81
CA ALA A 172 2.85 -10.33 -11.51
C ALA A 172 2.36 -9.31 -12.54
N GLY A 173 2.94 -8.13 -12.55
CA GLY A 173 2.56 -7.04 -13.40
C GLY A 173 1.94 -5.85 -12.66
N PRO A 174 1.48 -4.82 -13.39
CA PRO A 174 0.88 -3.62 -12.82
C PRO A 174 -0.34 -3.90 -11.96
N ILE A 175 -0.52 -3.12 -10.90
CA ILE A 175 -1.66 -3.20 -9.98
C ILE A 175 -2.37 -1.85 -9.95
N PRO A 176 -3.70 -1.81 -10.05
CA PRO A 176 -4.60 -2.95 -10.34
C PRO A 176 -4.42 -3.50 -11.75
N PRO A 177 -4.68 -4.81 -11.96
CA PRO A 177 -4.70 -5.36 -13.32
C PRO A 177 -5.79 -4.70 -14.16
N GLU A 178 -5.47 -4.40 -15.40
CA GLU A 178 -6.38 -3.76 -16.36
C GLU A 178 -6.96 -4.77 -17.35
N GLY A 179 -8.16 -4.48 -17.84
CA GLY A 179 -8.86 -5.29 -18.86
C GLY A 179 -9.67 -6.44 -18.29
N GLU A 180 -10.31 -7.18 -19.20
CA GLU A 180 -11.07 -8.38 -18.86
C GLU A 180 -10.13 -9.58 -18.69
N PRO A 181 -10.31 -10.37 -17.60
CA PRO A 181 -9.46 -11.53 -17.37
C PRO A 181 -9.77 -12.66 -18.34
N GLU A 182 -8.72 -13.34 -18.82
CA GLU A 182 -8.84 -14.61 -19.53
C GLU A 182 -8.51 -15.75 -18.56
N VAL A 183 -9.43 -16.70 -18.42
CA VAL A 183 -9.21 -17.91 -17.62
C VAL A 183 -8.45 -18.93 -18.44
N ILE A 184 -7.16 -19.13 -18.14
CA ILE A 184 -6.30 -20.08 -18.86
C ILE A 184 -6.52 -21.50 -18.34
N LYS A 185 -6.82 -21.66 -17.06
CA LYS A 185 -7.00 -22.97 -16.41
C LYS A 185 -7.83 -22.84 -15.14
N GLY A 186 -8.76 -23.78 -14.96
CA GLY A 186 -9.65 -23.82 -13.79
C GLY A 186 -10.98 -23.13 -14.09
N ASP A 187 -11.71 -22.88 -13.00
CA ASP A 187 -13.01 -22.22 -13.02
C ASP A 187 -13.01 -21.10 -11.97
N LEU A 188 -13.85 -20.10 -12.16
CA LEU A 188 -14.04 -19.00 -11.21
C LEU A 188 -15.32 -19.15 -10.38
N ASP A 189 -16.07 -20.27 -10.60
CA ASP A 189 -17.30 -20.57 -9.86
C ASP A 189 -17.03 -21.18 -8.47
#